data_ce3df6e9b86888eeab7f44a8df16fb0d
#
_entry.id   ce3df6e9b86888eeab7f44a8df16fb0d
#
_cell.length_a   1.000
_cell.length_b   1.000
_cell.length_c   1.000
_cell.angle_alpha   90.00
_cell.angle_beta   90.00
_cell.angle_gamma   90.00
#
_symmetry.space_group_name_H-M   'P 1'
#
loop_
_entity.id
_entity.type
_entity.pdbx_description
1 polymer ?
#
loop_
_entity_poly.entity_id
_entity_poly.type
_entity_poly.pdbx_seq_one_letter_code
_entity_poly.pdbx_strand_id
1 'polypeptide(L)'
;RNILKAGIAAKITTLGFDKKGNVAEEHRPQLMQGGALWNGQFYTEGFYYQWMSLYNRIQQKGINEVYEEAAYTWFNRLCAIRILQKNNLYSPVLQYADAARTPIIVDEARQGHLPQMKEDLRQRIVELLDDDTKVTEQFAVLLVAWCHANPILQRCFGTMEDYTELLLPANILAENGFIDLLNHTEFITDEEFRSPELIGWLY
;
A
#
# COMPACT_ATOMS: atom_id res chain seq x y z
N ARG A 1 8.15 8.81 -9.25
CA ARG A 1 6.75 9.23 -9.19
C ARG A 1 5.93 8.68 -10.37
N ASN A 2 6.40 8.74 -11.62
CA ASN A 2 5.68 8.20 -12.78
C ASN A 2 5.42 6.69 -12.68
N ILE A 3 6.37 5.93 -12.14
CA ILE A 3 6.21 4.47 -11.90
C ILE A 3 5.06 4.21 -10.93
N LEU A 4 4.98 4.98 -9.84
CA LEU A 4 3.88 4.86 -8.87
C LEU A 4 2.54 5.19 -9.51
N LYS A 5 2.45 6.26 -10.29
CA LYS A 5 1.21 6.65 -10.99
C LYS A 5 0.70 5.57 -11.94
N ALA A 6 1.58 4.95 -12.71
CA ALA A 6 1.19 3.86 -13.60
C ALA A 6 0.60 2.67 -12.83
N GLY A 7 1.23 2.29 -11.71
CA GLY A 7 0.73 1.23 -10.84
C GLY A 7 -0.58 1.58 -10.13
N ILE A 8 -0.76 2.85 -9.72
CA ILE A 8 -2.00 3.35 -9.13
C ILE A 8 -3.14 3.33 -10.17
N ALA A 9 -2.88 3.76 -11.41
CA ALA A 9 -3.87 3.71 -12.47
C ALA A 9 -4.33 2.27 -12.74
N ALA A 10 -3.39 1.31 -12.79
CA ALA A 10 -3.72 -0.10 -12.90
C ALA A 10 -4.57 -0.57 -11.70
N LYS A 11 -4.19 -0.17 -10.47
CA LYS A 11 -4.95 -0.53 -9.26
C LYS A 11 -6.37 0.03 -9.26
N ILE A 12 -6.57 1.28 -9.65
CA ILE A 12 -7.91 1.90 -9.75
C ILE A 12 -8.77 1.14 -10.78
N THR A 13 -8.17 0.69 -11.89
CA THR A 13 -8.88 -0.16 -12.85
C THR A 13 -9.32 -1.48 -12.24
N THR A 14 -8.48 -2.13 -11.43
CA THR A 14 -8.87 -3.36 -10.73
C THR A 14 -9.96 -3.15 -9.68
N LEU A 15 -10.13 -1.92 -9.18
CA LEU A 15 -11.22 -1.53 -8.28
C LEU A 15 -12.54 -1.21 -9.02
N GLY A 16 -12.61 -1.43 -10.33
CA GLY A 16 -13.82 -1.32 -11.14
C GLY A 16 -14.00 0.01 -11.87
N PHE A 17 -13.04 0.95 -11.77
CA PHE A 17 -13.15 2.24 -12.44
C PHE A 17 -12.60 2.22 -13.86
N ASP A 18 -13.26 2.90 -14.76
CA ASP A 18 -12.75 3.16 -16.12
C ASP A 18 -11.71 4.29 -16.13
N LYS A 19 -11.10 4.55 -17.29
CA LYS A 19 -10.09 5.61 -17.47
C LYS A 19 -10.61 7.04 -17.22
N LYS A 20 -11.92 7.22 -17.15
CA LYS A 20 -12.56 8.51 -16.86
C LYS A 20 -13.02 8.62 -15.41
N GLY A 21 -12.85 7.55 -14.63
CA GLY A 21 -13.28 7.49 -13.25
C GLY A 21 -14.75 7.10 -13.04
N ASN A 22 -15.39 6.56 -14.09
CA ASN A 22 -16.74 6.01 -13.93
C ASN A 22 -16.66 4.55 -13.47
N VAL A 23 -17.72 4.11 -12.80
CA VAL A 23 -17.88 2.72 -12.37
C VAL A 23 -19.33 2.30 -12.55
N ALA A 24 -19.53 1.13 -13.18
CA ALA A 24 -20.86 0.55 -13.31
C ALA A 24 -21.42 0.14 -11.94
N GLU A 25 -22.73 0.21 -11.78
CA GLU A 25 -23.37 -0.03 -10.49
C GLU A 25 -23.12 -1.45 -9.98
N GLU A 26 -23.10 -2.44 -10.87
CA GLU A 26 -22.77 -3.83 -10.55
C GLU A 26 -21.34 -4.05 -10.04
N HIS A 27 -20.42 -3.12 -10.28
CA HIS A 27 -19.05 -3.15 -9.80
C HIS A 27 -18.82 -2.38 -8.49
N ARG A 28 -19.89 -1.84 -7.90
CA ARG A 28 -19.79 -1.15 -6.61
C ARG A 28 -19.90 -2.14 -5.46
N PRO A 29 -19.12 -1.99 -4.39
CA PRO A 29 -19.28 -2.82 -3.21
C PRO A 29 -20.64 -2.57 -2.54
N GLN A 30 -21.22 -3.64 -2.00
CA GLN A 30 -22.49 -3.60 -1.27
C GLN A 30 -22.21 -3.81 0.21
N LEU A 31 -22.64 -2.88 1.05
CA LEU A 31 -22.52 -3.01 2.50
C LEU A 31 -23.47 -4.12 2.98
N MET A 32 -22.92 -5.04 3.76
CA MET A 32 -23.62 -6.18 4.35
C MET A 32 -23.42 -6.18 5.86
N GLN A 33 -24.14 -7.04 6.57
CA GLN A 33 -23.91 -7.21 8.00
C GLN A 33 -22.49 -7.80 8.24
N GLY A 34 -21.65 -7.04 8.93
CA GLY A 34 -20.28 -7.43 9.28
C GLY A 34 -19.23 -7.22 8.20
N GLY A 35 -19.55 -6.58 7.07
CA GLY A 35 -18.57 -6.29 6.03
C GLY A 35 -19.17 -5.81 4.72
N ALA A 36 -18.54 -6.11 3.61
CA ALA A 36 -18.99 -5.73 2.28
C ALA A 36 -18.80 -6.85 1.27
N LEU A 37 -19.79 -7.05 0.41
CA LEU A 37 -19.70 -7.93 -0.75
C LEU A 37 -19.20 -7.14 -1.96
N TRP A 38 -18.13 -7.62 -2.61
CA TRP A 38 -17.60 -7.03 -3.81
C TRP A 38 -16.98 -8.09 -4.73
N ASN A 39 -17.38 -8.09 -6.00
CA ASN A 39 -16.96 -9.09 -7.00
C ASN A 39 -17.07 -10.55 -6.51
N GLY A 40 -18.14 -10.86 -5.77
CA GLY A 40 -18.40 -12.19 -5.23
C GLY A 40 -17.55 -12.59 -4.02
N GLN A 41 -16.73 -11.68 -3.49
CA GLN A 41 -15.92 -11.88 -2.30
C GLN A 41 -16.36 -10.98 -1.15
N PHE A 42 -16.16 -11.46 0.07
CA PHE A 42 -16.48 -10.72 1.29
C PHE A 42 -15.25 -9.96 1.80
N TYR A 43 -15.44 -8.67 2.08
CA TYR A 43 -14.41 -7.76 2.55
C TYR A 43 -14.79 -7.16 3.89
N THR A 44 -13.84 -6.52 4.58
CA THR A 44 -14.10 -5.77 5.81
C THR A 44 -15.00 -4.55 5.53
N GLU A 45 -15.70 -4.09 6.55
CA GLU A 45 -16.48 -2.85 6.47
C GLU A 45 -15.59 -1.63 6.12
N GLY A 46 -14.35 -1.62 6.63
CA GLY A 46 -13.35 -0.61 6.31
C GLY A 46 -13.05 -0.49 4.81
N PHE A 47 -12.99 -1.62 4.08
CA PHE A 47 -12.86 -1.62 2.63
C PHE A 47 -14.00 -0.86 1.94
N TYR A 48 -15.24 -1.06 2.38
CA TYR A 48 -16.40 -0.36 1.81
C TYR A 48 -16.25 1.15 1.95
N TYR A 49 -15.93 1.65 3.15
CA TYR A 49 -15.78 3.07 3.39
C TYR A 49 -14.61 3.70 2.63
N GLN A 50 -13.49 3.00 2.55
CA GLN A 50 -12.35 3.44 1.75
C GLN A 50 -12.68 3.49 0.25
N TRP A 51 -13.37 2.48 -0.26
CA TRP A 51 -13.80 2.43 -1.66
C TRP A 51 -14.80 3.57 -1.98
N MET A 52 -15.78 3.80 -1.11
CA MET A 52 -16.73 4.90 -1.27
C MET A 52 -16.04 6.27 -1.18
N SER A 53 -15.05 6.41 -0.30
CA SER A 53 -14.22 7.61 -0.22
C SER A 53 -13.44 7.86 -1.51
N LEU A 54 -12.84 6.81 -2.09
CA LEU A 54 -12.19 6.85 -3.40
C LEU A 54 -13.16 7.30 -4.50
N TYR A 55 -14.33 6.67 -4.57
CA TYR A 55 -15.37 7.04 -5.52
C TYR A 55 -15.74 8.52 -5.43
N ASN A 56 -16.06 9.00 -4.24
CA ASN A 56 -16.40 10.39 -4.01
C ASN A 56 -15.26 11.35 -4.37
N ARG A 57 -14.02 10.97 -4.06
CA ARG A 57 -12.84 11.78 -4.40
C ARG A 57 -12.65 11.91 -5.90
N ILE A 58 -12.82 10.80 -6.65
CA ILE A 58 -12.75 10.81 -8.11
C ILE A 58 -13.85 11.69 -8.70
N GLN A 59 -15.08 11.61 -8.18
CA GLN A 59 -16.19 12.46 -8.66
C GLN A 59 -15.97 13.94 -8.40
N GLN A 60 -15.33 14.29 -7.28
CA GLN A 60 -15.08 15.70 -6.89
C GLN A 60 -13.89 16.34 -7.59
N LYS A 61 -12.81 15.61 -7.76
CA LYS A 61 -11.51 16.14 -8.22
C LYS A 61 -11.07 15.61 -9.59
N GLY A 62 -11.70 14.54 -10.06
CA GLY A 62 -11.27 13.83 -11.25
C GLY A 62 -10.17 12.80 -10.97
N ILE A 63 -10.12 11.79 -11.82
CA ILE A 63 -9.23 10.63 -11.65
C ILE A 63 -7.74 11.00 -11.69
N ASN A 64 -7.36 11.98 -12.51
CA ASN A 64 -5.96 12.40 -12.64
C ASN A 64 -5.41 13.03 -11.35
N GLU A 65 -6.24 13.82 -10.65
CA GLU A 65 -5.86 14.39 -9.35
C GLU A 65 -5.67 13.29 -8.30
N VAL A 66 -6.55 12.28 -8.31
CA VAL A 66 -6.43 11.13 -7.42
C VAL A 66 -5.14 10.33 -7.70
N TYR A 67 -4.72 10.19 -8.97
CA TYR A 67 -3.43 9.57 -9.30
C TYR A 67 -2.26 10.35 -8.68
N GLU A 68 -2.29 11.68 -8.77
CA GLU A 68 -1.24 12.53 -8.19
C GLU A 68 -1.22 12.44 -6.66
N GLU A 69 -2.37 12.58 -6.01
CA GLU A 69 -2.51 12.50 -4.54
C GLU A 69 -2.01 11.16 -4.01
N ALA A 70 -2.45 10.04 -4.60
CA ALA A 70 -2.05 8.71 -4.17
C ALA A 70 -0.56 8.44 -4.42
N ALA A 71 -0.03 8.88 -5.58
CA ALA A 71 1.39 8.71 -5.90
C ALA A 71 2.28 9.51 -4.94
N TYR A 72 1.87 10.73 -4.59
CA TYR A 72 2.58 11.56 -3.62
C TYR A 72 2.55 10.92 -2.22
N THR A 73 1.38 10.45 -1.79
CA THR A 73 1.20 9.82 -0.49
C THR A 73 2.07 8.56 -0.37
N TRP A 74 2.02 7.66 -1.35
CA TRP A 74 2.82 6.44 -1.31
C TRP A 74 4.32 6.70 -1.47
N PHE A 75 4.70 7.66 -2.30
CA PHE A 75 6.10 8.09 -2.38
C PHE A 75 6.64 8.50 -1.00
N ASN A 76 5.96 9.39 -0.31
CA ASN A 76 6.38 9.88 1.00
C ASN A 76 6.41 8.76 2.06
N ARG A 77 5.38 7.91 2.10
CA ARG A 77 5.32 6.76 3.04
C ARG A 77 6.49 5.80 2.81
N LEU A 78 6.72 5.38 1.58
CA LEU A 78 7.79 4.43 1.25
C LEU A 78 9.19 5.01 1.51
N CYS A 79 9.43 6.28 1.18
CA CYS A 79 10.68 6.95 1.51
C CYS A 79 10.88 7.07 3.04
N ALA A 80 9.83 7.42 3.79
CA ALA A 80 9.92 7.46 5.26
C ALA A 80 10.24 6.10 5.86
N ILE A 81 9.62 5.03 5.39
CA ILE A 81 9.93 3.66 5.81
C ILE A 81 11.41 3.33 5.53
N ARG A 82 11.90 3.69 4.35
CA ARG A 82 13.32 3.47 4.00
C ARG A 82 14.27 4.25 4.91
N ILE A 83 13.95 5.50 5.23
CA ILE A 83 14.72 6.32 6.18
C ILE A 83 14.75 5.66 7.55
N LEU A 84 13.62 5.24 8.09
CA LEU A 84 13.54 4.55 9.38
C LEU A 84 14.39 3.28 9.41
N GLN A 85 14.33 2.49 8.35
CA GLN A 85 15.14 1.29 8.17
C GLN A 85 16.65 1.61 8.14
N LYS A 86 17.07 2.60 7.35
CA LYS A 86 18.50 2.95 7.22
C LYS A 86 19.09 3.58 8.48
N ASN A 87 18.26 4.14 9.35
CA ASN A 87 18.65 4.61 10.68
C ASN A 87 18.51 3.53 11.76
N ASN A 88 18.28 2.28 11.41
CA ASN A 88 18.13 1.14 12.31
C ASN A 88 17.02 1.32 13.39
N LEU A 89 15.98 2.11 13.05
CA LEU A 89 14.86 2.34 13.94
C LEU A 89 13.80 1.23 13.82
N TYR A 90 13.75 0.55 12.66
CA TYR A 90 12.80 -0.54 12.39
C TYR A 90 13.39 -1.59 11.45
N SER A 91 12.75 -2.77 11.43
CA SER A 91 13.09 -3.89 10.54
C SER A 91 13.01 -3.50 9.05
N PRO A 92 13.78 -4.16 8.18
CA PRO A 92 13.88 -3.84 6.75
C PRO A 92 12.69 -4.38 5.93
N VAL A 93 11.46 -3.95 6.24
CA VAL A 93 10.20 -4.45 5.66
C VAL A 93 10.09 -4.30 4.12
N LEU A 94 10.84 -3.38 3.52
CA LEU A 94 10.86 -3.17 2.07
C LEU A 94 11.96 -3.94 1.35
N GLN A 95 12.82 -4.68 2.05
CA GLN A 95 13.84 -5.53 1.42
C GLN A 95 13.25 -6.87 1.01
N TYR A 96 13.95 -7.55 0.10
CA TYR A 96 13.61 -8.90 -0.31
C TYR A 96 14.35 -9.93 0.56
N ALA A 97 13.64 -10.98 0.95
CA ALA A 97 14.17 -12.08 1.73
C ALA A 97 14.94 -13.10 0.85
N ASP A 98 14.57 -13.19 -0.43
CA ASP A 98 15.05 -14.21 -1.36
C ASP A 98 15.23 -13.69 -2.78
N ALA A 99 15.77 -14.55 -3.65
CA ALA A 99 15.96 -14.28 -5.07
C ALA A 99 14.63 -14.23 -5.86
N ALA A 100 13.54 -14.78 -5.32
CA ALA A 100 12.20 -14.68 -5.89
C ALA A 100 11.54 -13.32 -5.59
N ARG A 101 12.24 -12.44 -4.85
CA ARG A 101 11.81 -11.08 -4.51
C ARG A 101 10.62 -11.06 -3.55
N THR A 102 10.54 -12.02 -2.66
CA THR A 102 9.56 -12.02 -1.57
C THR A 102 9.95 -10.92 -0.57
N PRO A 103 9.09 -9.92 -0.31
CA PRO A 103 9.39 -8.93 0.73
C PRO A 103 9.55 -9.57 2.11
N ILE A 104 10.49 -9.08 2.90
CA ILE A 104 10.76 -9.62 4.26
C ILE A 104 9.48 -9.65 5.10
N ILE A 105 8.65 -8.61 5.04
CA ILE A 105 7.38 -8.59 5.80
C ILE A 105 6.43 -9.72 5.41
N VAL A 106 6.46 -10.17 4.14
CA VAL A 106 5.65 -11.31 3.67
C VAL A 106 6.26 -12.62 4.15
N ASP A 107 7.58 -12.77 4.07
CA ASP A 107 8.29 -13.95 4.56
C ASP A 107 8.09 -14.13 6.07
N GLU A 108 8.24 -13.07 6.87
CA GLU A 108 7.97 -13.05 8.31
C GLU A 108 6.50 -13.43 8.62
N ALA A 109 5.55 -12.90 7.84
CA ALA A 109 4.13 -13.23 8.01
C ALA A 109 3.83 -14.71 7.74
N ARG A 110 4.45 -15.32 6.74
CA ARG A 110 4.37 -16.76 6.46
C ARG A 110 4.95 -17.63 7.58
N GLN A 111 5.89 -17.09 8.34
CA GLN A 111 6.45 -17.71 9.55
C GLN A 111 5.60 -17.45 10.81
N GLY A 112 4.47 -16.74 10.68
CA GLY A 112 3.55 -16.42 11.79
C GLY A 112 3.84 -15.08 12.48
N HIS A 113 4.80 -14.29 12.01
CA HIS A 113 5.14 -12.97 12.56
C HIS A 113 4.32 -11.88 11.86
N LEU A 114 3.10 -11.64 12.36
CA LEU A 114 2.19 -10.64 11.80
C LEU A 114 2.34 -9.29 12.52
N PRO A 115 2.24 -8.15 11.79
CA PRO A 115 2.08 -6.84 12.43
C PRO A 115 0.83 -6.82 13.31
N GLN A 116 0.79 -5.91 14.28
CA GLN A 116 -0.41 -5.67 15.06
C GLN A 116 -1.52 -5.15 14.14
N MET A 117 -2.68 -5.80 14.15
CA MET A 117 -3.83 -5.46 13.31
C MET A 117 -5.15 -5.90 13.94
N LYS A 118 -6.27 -5.40 13.41
CA LYS A 118 -7.61 -5.84 13.80
C LYS A 118 -7.83 -7.31 13.44
N GLU A 119 -8.66 -8.02 14.22
CA GLU A 119 -8.86 -9.46 14.07
C GLU A 119 -9.47 -9.85 12.70
N ASP A 120 -10.40 -9.08 12.18
CA ASP A 120 -10.99 -9.29 10.86
C ASP A 120 -9.95 -9.21 9.73
N LEU A 121 -9.02 -8.27 9.85
CA LEU A 121 -7.90 -8.14 8.90
C LEU A 121 -6.90 -9.29 9.07
N ARG A 122 -6.67 -9.73 10.31
CA ARG A 122 -5.81 -10.88 10.61
C ARG A 122 -6.32 -12.16 9.99
N GLN A 123 -7.60 -12.45 10.10
CA GLN A 123 -8.21 -13.61 9.46
C GLN A 123 -8.05 -13.56 7.94
N ARG A 124 -8.33 -12.41 7.34
CA ARG A 124 -8.18 -12.20 5.91
C ARG A 124 -6.73 -12.39 5.43
N ILE A 125 -5.73 -11.88 6.15
CA ILE A 125 -4.33 -12.04 5.73
C ILE A 125 -3.89 -13.50 5.83
N VAL A 126 -4.33 -14.24 6.85
CA VAL A 126 -4.01 -15.67 6.98
C VAL A 126 -4.53 -16.45 5.77
N GLU A 127 -5.78 -16.22 5.36
CA GLU A 127 -6.34 -16.83 4.14
C GLU A 127 -5.55 -16.43 2.88
N LEU A 128 -5.12 -15.17 2.80
CA LEU A 128 -4.37 -14.66 1.65
C LEU A 128 -2.95 -15.24 1.56
N LEU A 129 -2.32 -15.55 2.71
CA LEU A 129 -0.98 -16.13 2.78
C LEU A 129 -0.91 -17.58 2.27
N ASP A 130 -2.04 -18.28 2.17
CA ASP A 130 -2.11 -19.62 1.60
C ASP A 130 -1.95 -19.65 0.07
N ASP A 131 -2.01 -18.49 -0.60
CA ASP A 131 -1.90 -18.37 -2.05
C ASP A 131 -0.60 -17.64 -2.45
N ASP A 132 0.42 -18.42 -2.79
CA ASP A 132 1.75 -17.89 -3.19
C ASP A 132 1.72 -17.01 -4.44
N THR A 133 0.66 -17.04 -5.23
CA THR A 133 0.51 -16.18 -6.43
C THR A 133 0.12 -14.74 -6.08
N LYS A 134 -0.31 -14.48 -4.84
CA LYS A 134 -0.84 -13.19 -4.37
C LYS A 134 0.16 -12.38 -3.53
N VAL A 135 1.44 -12.51 -3.80
CA VAL A 135 2.51 -11.83 -3.02
C VAL A 135 2.30 -10.31 -2.98
N THR A 136 1.84 -9.69 -4.06
CA THR A 136 1.60 -8.24 -4.10
C THR A 136 0.43 -7.82 -3.18
N GLU A 137 -0.65 -8.60 -3.17
CA GLU A 137 -1.78 -8.35 -2.26
C GLU A 137 -1.40 -8.61 -0.81
N GLN A 138 -0.67 -9.71 -0.54
CA GLN A 138 -0.12 -10.01 0.78
C GLN A 138 0.74 -8.84 1.27
N PHE A 139 1.67 -8.38 0.44
CA PHE A 139 2.53 -7.23 0.75
C PHE A 139 1.72 -5.96 1.03
N ALA A 140 0.69 -5.67 0.22
CA ALA A 140 -0.14 -4.48 0.40
C ALA A 140 -0.85 -4.46 1.77
N VAL A 141 -1.49 -5.56 2.14
CA VAL A 141 -2.20 -5.67 3.42
C VAL A 141 -1.24 -5.57 4.61
N LEU A 142 -0.12 -6.30 4.54
CA LEU A 142 0.90 -6.32 5.60
C LEU A 142 1.58 -4.96 5.76
N LEU A 143 1.92 -4.28 4.67
CA LEU A 143 2.55 -2.97 4.69
C LEU A 143 1.62 -1.92 5.32
N VAL A 144 0.34 -1.91 4.94
CA VAL A 144 -0.66 -1.02 5.54
C VAL A 144 -0.81 -1.29 7.02
N ALA A 145 -0.96 -2.55 7.43
CA ALA A 145 -1.05 -2.93 8.84
C ALA A 145 0.21 -2.52 9.63
N TRP A 146 1.39 -2.73 9.04
CA TRP A 146 2.66 -2.32 9.65
C TRP A 146 2.75 -0.79 9.81
N CYS A 147 2.30 -0.03 8.82
CA CYS A 147 2.24 1.43 8.90
C CYS A 147 1.32 1.89 10.04
N HIS A 148 0.15 1.26 10.20
CA HIS A 148 -0.78 1.57 11.29
C HIS A 148 -0.20 1.23 12.67
N ALA A 149 0.54 0.13 12.77
CA ALA A 149 1.19 -0.26 14.02
C ALA A 149 2.41 0.62 14.38
N ASN A 150 2.93 1.40 13.42
CA ASN A 150 4.16 2.17 13.59
C ASN A 150 3.89 3.58 14.15
N PRO A 151 4.27 3.88 15.42
CA PRO A 151 3.93 5.15 16.06
C PRO A 151 4.65 6.36 15.44
N ILE A 152 5.80 6.18 14.79
CA ILE A 152 6.50 7.28 14.11
C ILE A 152 5.74 7.66 12.84
N LEU A 153 5.34 6.67 12.03
CA LEU A 153 4.57 6.93 10.81
C LEU A 153 3.21 7.54 11.13
N GLN A 154 2.55 7.09 12.20
CA GLN A 154 1.30 7.72 12.66
C GLN A 154 1.48 9.19 13.05
N ARG A 155 2.60 9.54 13.68
CA ARG A 155 2.90 10.95 13.99
C ARG A 155 3.21 11.77 12.75
N CYS A 156 3.88 11.19 11.75
CA CYS A 156 4.24 11.89 10.52
C CYS A 156 3.05 12.08 9.57
N PHE A 157 2.18 11.08 9.45
CA PHE A 157 1.13 11.01 8.42
C PHE A 157 -0.30 11.03 8.99
N GLY A 158 -0.46 11.11 10.31
CA GLY A 158 -1.78 11.08 10.97
C GLY A 158 -2.42 9.68 10.91
N THR A 159 -3.73 9.64 11.08
CA THR A 159 -4.50 8.40 10.91
C THR A 159 -4.55 8.07 9.42
N MET A 160 -3.80 7.05 9.02
CA MET A 160 -3.65 6.65 7.61
C MET A 160 -4.82 5.79 7.10
N GLU A 161 -6.01 5.89 7.69
CA GLU A 161 -7.20 5.10 7.30
C GLU A 161 -8.00 5.79 6.19
N ASP A 162 -7.35 6.13 5.07
CA ASP A 162 -8.00 6.77 3.94
C ASP A 162 -7.99 5.89 2.67
N TYR A 163 -8.66 6.35 1.61
CA TYR A 163 -8.76 5.64 0.34
C TYR A 163 -7.39 5.36 -0.33
N THR A 164 -6.34 6.11 0.01
CA THR A 164 -5.01 5.92 -0.59
C THR A 164 -4.42 4.57 -0.22
N GLU A 165 -4.86 3.95 0.88
CA GLU A 165 -4.42 2.60 1.26
C GLU A 165 -4.86 1.52 0.28
N LEU A 166 -6.03 1.69 -0.36
CA LEU A 166 -6.46 0.81 -1.45
C LEU A 166 -5.59 0.95 -2.70
N LEU A 167 -4.82 2.03 -2.79
CA LEU A 167 -4.08 2.44 -3.98
C LEU A 167 -2.58 2.19 -3.90
N LEU A 168 -2.12 1.24 -3.04
CA LEU A 168 -0.75 0.77 -3.19
C LEU A 168 -0.56 0.28 -4.64
N PRO A 169 0.47 0.80 -5.36
CA PRO A 169 0.63 0.51 -6.79
C PRO A 169 0.66 -0.97 -7.11
N ALA A 170 -0.12 -1.41 -8.10
CA ALA A 170 -0.17 -2.81 -8.51
C ALA A 170 1.19 -3.37 -8.98
N ASN A 171 2.08 -2.50 -9.47
CA ASN A 171 3.43 -2.82 -9.92
C ASN A 171 4.50 -2.58 -8.84
N ILE A 172 4.13 -2.48 -7.56
CA ILE A 172 5.05 -2.09 -6.50
C ILE A 172 6.25 -3.06 -6.34
N LEU A 173 6.01 -4.35 -6.55
CA LEU A 173 7.02 -5.41 -6.50
C LEU A 173 7.56 -5.81 -7.88
N ALA A 174 7.15 -5.12 -8.95
CA ALA A 174 7.65 -5.40 -10.30
C ALA A 174 9.16 -5.14 -10.41
N GLU A 175 9.81 -5.86 -11.31
CA GLU A 175 11.21 -5.60 -11.67
C GLU A 175 11.35 -4.16 -12.18
N ASN A 176 12.38 -3.46 -11.73
CA ASN A 176 12.57 -2.01 -11.94
C ASN A 176 11.40 -1.16 -11.42
N GLY A 177 10.58 -1.69 -10.53
CA GLY A 177 9.53 -0.97 -9.81
C GLY A 177 10.09 -0.06 -8.72
N PHE A 178 9.19 0.60 -7.99
CA PHE A 178 9.62 1.61 -7.02
C PHE A 178 10.39 1.01 -5.82
N ILE A 179 10.02 -0.18 -5.35
CA ILE A 179 10.76 -0.88 -4.28
C ILE A 179 12.17 -1.25 -4.75
N ASP A 180 12.32 -1.70 -5.99
CA ASP A 180 13.65 -1.96 -6.57
C ASP A 180 14.53 -0.71 -6.54
N LEU A 181 14.00 0.41 -7.02
CA LEU A 181 14.74 1.68 -7.03
C LEU A 181 15.14 2.12 -5.61
N LEU A 182 14.26 1.93 -4.62
CA LEU A 182 14.59 2.23 -3.21
C LEU A 182 15.68 1.31 -2.65
N ASN A 183 15.76 0.08 -3.14
CA ASN A 183 16.76 -0.90 -2.69
C ASN A 183 18.09 -0.79 -3.44
N HIS A 184 18.12 -0.16 -4.62
CA HIS A 184 19.36 0.13 -5.35
C HIS A 184 20.01 1.42 -4.83
N THR A 185 21.23 1.29 -4.35
CA THR A 185 22.01 2.39 -3.74
C THR A 185 22.67 3.32 -4.76
N GLU A 186 22.53 3.05 -6.05
CA GLU A 186 23.14 3.85 -7.12
C GLU A 186 22.53 5.24 -7.29
N PHE A 187 21.25 5.40 -6.96
CA PHE A 187 20.51 6.66 -7.14
C PHE A 187 20.43 7.50 -5.88
N ILE A 188 20.24 6.85 -4.72
CA ILE A 188 20.27 7.47 -3.40
C ILE A 188 21.08 6.55 -2.50
N THR A 189 22.21 7.04 -2.02
CA THR A 189 23.12 6.26 -1.17
C THR A 189 22.51 5.99 0.20
N ASP A 190 23.03 4.97 0.87
CA ASP A 190 22.64 4.68 2.26
C ASP A 190 22.91 5.84 3.20
N GLU A 191 23.96 6.64 2.94
CA GLU A 191 24.31 7.81 3.72
C GLU A 191 23.29 8.94 3.53
N GLU A 192 22.85 9.19 2.29
CA GLU A 192 21.78 10.17 2.03
C GLU A 192 20.47 9.79 2.70
N PHE A 193 20.09 8.52 2.72
CA PHE A 193 18.91 8.05 3.47
C PHE A 193 19.04 8.21 5.00
N ARG A 194 20.25 8.34 5.53
CA ARG A 194 20.47 8.62 6.97
C ARG A 194 20.40 10.10 7.29
N SER A 195 20.46 10.98 6.28
CA SER A 195 20.43 12.43 6.49
C SER A 195 19.02 12.89 6.88
N PRO A 196 18.88 13.64 7.99
CA PRO A 196 17.60 14.24 8.38
C PRO A 196 17.06 15.24 7.35
N GLU A 197 17.95 15.85 6.54
CA GLU A 197 17.59 16.82 5.51
C GLU A 197 16.80 16.18 4.37
N LEU A 198 17.01 14.88 4.10
CA LEU A 198 16.24 14.18 3.08
C LEU A 198 14.73 14.22 3.38
N ILE A 199 14.33 14.15 4.66
CA ILE A 199 12.93 14.28 5.06
C ILE A 199 12.39 15.65 4.67
N GLY A 200 13.17 16.72 4.86
CA GLY A 200 12.79 18.07 4.46
C GLY A 200 12.67 18.27 2.94
N TRP A 201 13.43 17.52 2.14
CA TRP A 201 13.36 17.59 0.67
C TRP A 201 12.19 16.81 0.07
N LEU A 202 11.58 15.90 0.85
CA LEU A 202 10.40 15.13 0.42
C LEU A 202 9.09 15.91 0.60
N TYR A 203 9.11 16.99 1.37
CA TYR A 203 7.99 17.92 1.60
C TYR A 203 8.18 19.22 0.82
#